data_4a8652540ae9f227a14a8fe2e5aeb1cb
#
_entry.id   4a8652540ae9f227a14a8fe2e5aeb1cb
#
_cell.length_a   1.000
_cell.length_b   1.000
_cell.length_c   1.000
_cell.angle_alpha   90.00
_cell.angle_beta   90.00
_cell.angle_gamma   90.00
#
_symmetry.space_group_name_H-M   'P 1'
#
loop_
_entity.id
_entity.type
_entity.pdbx_description
1 polymer ?
#
loop_
_entity_poly.entity_id
_entity_poly.type
_entity_poly.pdbx_seq_one_letter_code
_entity_poly.pdbx_strand_id
1 'polypeptide(L)'
;MEYLYYFENASLALRIFEYLYEFPQIPVAKVTAIHQMGGWLVRVKMNSTLSSKQDGDFRAYLNEFGIPEEPSRRLNMVFFEFGSRTFPT
;
A
#
# COMPACT_ATOMS: atom_id res chain seq x y z
N MET A 1 -4.88 -3.33 -10.40
CA MET A 1 -4.66 -4.13 -9.19
C MET A 1 -4.24 -3.22 -8.05
N GLU A 2 -4.85 -3.36 -6.89
CA GLU A 2 -4.45 -2.54 -5.76
C GLU A 2 -4.51 -3.30 -4.44
N TYR A 3 -3.73 -2.80 -3.48
CA TYR A 3 -3.65 -3.32 -2.13
C TYR A 3 -4.03 -2.21 -1.17
N LEU A 4 -4.79 -2.54 -0.14
CA LEU A 4 -5.23 -1.57 0.86
C LEU A 4 -4.93 -2.15 2.24
N TYR A 5 -4.08 -1.46 3.00
CA TYR A 5 -3.66 -1.91 4.32
C TYR A 5 -3.69 -0.77 5.33
N TYR A 6 -4.02 -1.12 6.56
CA TYR A 6 -3.98 -0.20 7.68
C TYR A 6 -2.75 -0.48 8.54
N PHE A 7 -2.06 0.58 8.93
CA PHE A 7 -0.87 0.52 9.78
C PHE A 7 -1.07 1.37 11.01
N GLU A 8 -0.65 0.88 12.17
CA GLU A 8 -0.88 1.55 13.45
C GLU A 8 -0.11 2.85 13.60
N ASN A 9 1.04 2.98 12.93
CA ASN A 9 1.85 4.18 13.02
C ASN A 9 2.60 4.45 11.72
N ALA A 10 3.16 5.67 11.62
CA ALA A 10 3.84 6.11 10.42
C ALA A 10 5.10 5.28 10.11
N SER A 11 5.80 4.82 11.13
CA SER A 11 7.02 4.04 10.93
C SER A 11 6.73 2.74 10.20
N LEU A 12 5.64 2.07 10.56
CA LEU A 12 5.23 0.83 9.89
C LEU A 12 4.79 1.09 8.46
N ALA A 13 4.01 2.17 8.25
CA ALA A 13 3.58 2.55 6.91
C ALA A 13 4.77 2.87 6.02
N LEU A 14 5.77 3.56 6.56
CA LEU A 14 6.96 3.95 5.82
C LEU A 14 7.74 2.74 5.30
N ARG A 15 7.68 1.62 5.99
CA ARG A 15 8.36 0.41 5.55
C ARG A 15 7.91 -0.06 4.18
N ILE A 16 6.66 0.23 3.82
CA ILE A 16 6.13 -0.14 2.51
C ILE A 16 6.81 0.67 1.42
N PHE A 17 7.00 1.97 1.66
CA PHE A 17 7.71 2.82 0.70
C PHE A 17 9.15 2.35 0.52
N GLU A 18 9.83 2.02 1.62
CA GLU A 18 11.19 1.52 1.58
C GLU A 18 11.30 0.21 0.80
N TYR A 19 10.36 -0.72 1.05
CA TYR A 19 10.32 -1.99 0.34
C TYR A 19 10.17 -1.79 -1.17
N LEU A 20 9.26 -0.92 -1.56
CA LEU A 20 9.00 -0.67 -2.97
C LEU A 20 10.18 0.00 -3.67
N TYR A 21 10.94 0.82 -2.96
CA TYR A 21 12.16 1.40 -3.51
C TYR A 21 13.26 0.36 -3.67
N GLU A 22 13.33 -0.59 -2.75
CA GLU A 22 14.32 -1.66 -2.80
C GLU A 22 14.06 -2.69 -3.89
N PHE A 23 12.79 -2.86 -4.27
CA PHE A 23 12.40 -3.87 -5.24
C PHE A 23 11.75 -3.20 -6.46
N PRO A 24 12.56 -2.55 -7.31
CA PRO A 24 12.02 -1.80 -8.45
C PRO A 24 11.35 -2.65 -9.51
N GLN A 25 11.53 -3.98 -9.47
CA GLN A 25 10.84 -4.88 -10.37
C GLN A 25 9.34 -4.98 -10.08
N ILE A 26 8.90 -4.53 -8.92
CA ILE A 26 7.47 -4.47 -8.60
C ILE A 26 6.86 -3.30 -9.36
N PRO A 27 5.85 -3.54 -10.22
CA PRO A 27 5.32 -2.51 -11.12
C PRO A 27 4.33 -1.57 -10.42
N VAL A 28 4.83 -0.78 -9.47
CA VAL A 28 3.99 0.16 -8.72
C VAL A 28 3.69 1.39 -9.56
N ALA A 29 2.42 1.76 -9.63
CA ALA A 29 1.99 3.00 -10.26
C ALA A 29 1.93 4.14 -9.26
N LYS A 30 1.32 3.89 -8.09
CA LYS A 30 1.06 4.96 -7.13
C LYS A 30 0.87 4.38 -5.73
N VAL A 31 1.39 5.09 -4.73
CA VAL A 31 1.12 4.79 -3.33
C VAL A 31 0.48 6.02 -2.70
N THR A 32 -0.64 5.81 -2.04
CA THR A 32 -1.36 6.88 -1.33
C THR A 32 -1.49 6.49 0.13
N ALA A 33 -1.15 7.41 1.02
CA ALA A 33 -1.31 7.18 2.45
C ALA A 33 -2.15 8.30 3.05
N ILE A 34 -3.13 7.92 3.88
CA ILE A 34 -3.94 8.88 4.61
C ILE A 34 -3.94 8.55 6.09
N HIS A 35 -3.90 9.58 6.91
CA HIS A 35 -3.96 9.42 8.34
C HIS A 35 -5.41 9.25 8.76
N GLN A 36 -5.70 8.18 9.50
CA GLN A 36 -7.07 7.88 9.87
C GLN A 36 -7.12 7.03 11.13
N MET A 37 -7.99 7.40 12.06
CA MET A 37 -8.22 6.63 13.28
C MET A 37 -6.94 6.31 14.07
N GLY A 38 -6.06 7.31 14.14
CA GLY A 38 -4.82 7.17 14.88
C GLY A 38 -3.72 6.42 14.17
N GLY A 39 -3.98 5.91 12.96
CA GLY A 39 -3.00 5.20 12.18
C GLY A 39 -2.98 5.66 10.73
N TRP A 40 -2.52 4.80 9.84
CA TRP A 40 -2.35 5.13 8.43
C TRP A 40 -2.98 4.09 7.54
N LEU A 41 -3.80 4.54 6.61
CA LEU A 41 -4.36 3.69 5.57
C LEU A 41 -3.54 3.90 4.30
N VAL A 42 -2.95 2.83 3.79
CA VAL A 42 -2.07 2.90 2.62
C VAL A 42 -2.69 2.12 1.48
N ARG A 43 -2.80 2.77 0.34
CA ARG A 43 -3.28 2.14 -0.90
C ARG A 43 -2.14 2.09 -1.90
N VAL A 44 -1.85 0.89 -2.38
CA VAL A 44 -0.81 0.67 -3.39
C VAL A 44 -1.48 0.24 -4.69
N LYS A 45 -1.35 1.04 -5.74
CA LYS A 45 -1.84 0.70 -7.07
C LYS A 45 -0.71 0.19 -7.92
N MET A 46 -0.96 -0.90 -8.63
CA MET A 46 0.01 -1.50 -9.53
C MET A 46 -0.33 -1.16 -10.98
N ASN A 47 0.69 -1.05 -11.83
CA ASN A 47 0.51 -0.85 -13.27
C ASN A 47 0.06 -2.12 -13.97
N SER A 48 0.39 -3.27 -13.41
CA SER A 48 0.03 -4.56 -13.98
C SER A 48 -0.19 -5.57 -12.87
N THR A 49 -0.76 -6.71 -13.23
CA THR A 49 -0.99 -7.79 -12.28
C THR A 49 0.33 -8.46 -11.92
N LEU A 50 0.55 -8.66 -10.62
CA LEU A 50 1.74 -9.38 -10.15
C LEU A 50 1.59 -10.87 -10.43
N SER A 51 2.72 -11.57 -10.59
CA SER A 51 2.71 -13.03 -10.62
C SER A 51 2.25 -13.54 -9.27
N SER A 52 1.83 -14.82 -9.22
CA SER A 52 1.40 -15.42 -7.95
C SER A 52 2.49 -15.33 -6.89
N LYS A 53 3.73 -15.53 -7.28
CA LYS A 53 4.85 -15.46 -6.35
C LYS A 53 5.06 -14.03 -5.84
N GLN A 54 5.06 -13.06 -6.74
CA GLN A 54 5.22 -11.66 -6.35
C GLN A 54 4.09 -11.20 -5.45
N ASP A 55 2.86 -11.56 -5.79
CA ASP A 55 1.69 -11.21 -4.99
C ASP A 55 1.79 -11.81 -3.59
N GLY A 56 2.14 -13.10 -3.51
CA GLY A 56 2.28 -13.78 -2.22
C GLY A 56 3.38 -13.17 -1.37
N ASP A 57 4.53 -12.89 -1.96
CA ASP A 57 5.65 -12.29 -1.23
C ASP A 57 5.31 -10.89 -0.73
N PHE A 58 4.67 -10.09 -1.56
CA PHE A 58 4.29 -8.74 -1.19
C PHE A 58 3.24 -8.72 -0.09
N ARG A 59 2.21 -9.57 -0.21
CA ARG A 59 1.19 -9.68 0.83
C ARG A 59 1.76 -10.16 2.15
N ALA A 60 2.69 -11.11 2.11
CA ALA A 60 3.35 -11.59 3.32
C ALA A 60 4.10 -10.45 4.01
N TYR A 61 4.79 -9.62 3.24
CA TYR A 61 5.49 -8.46 3.78
C TYR A 61 4.52 -7.46 4.40
N LEU A 62 3.44 -7.14 3.69
CA LEU A 62 2.43 -6.20 4.19
C LEU A 62 1.79 -6.71 5.48
N ASN A 63 1.51 -8.01 5.55
CA ASN A 63 0.86 -8.62 6.72
C ASN A 63 1.74 -8.61 7.97
N GLU A 64 3.05 -8.48 7.81
CA GLU A 64 3.94 -8.37 8.96
C GLU A 64 3.74 -7.06 9.72
N PHE A 65 3.36 -6.00 9.02
CA PHE A 65 3.33 -4.65 9.60
C PHE A 65 1.93 -4.03 9.64
N GLY A 66 0.99 -4.58 8.90
CA GLY A 66 -0.33 -3.98 8.79
C GLY A 66 -1.45 -5.00 8.73
N ILE A 67 -2.67 -4.48 8.62
CA ILE A 67 -3.89 -5.28 8.56
C ILE A 67 -4.55 -5.03 7.22
N PRO A 68 -4.88 -6.10 6.46
CA PRO A 68 -5.55 -5.90 5.18
C PRO A 68 -6.94 -5.32 5.37
N GLU A 69 -7.29 -4.38 4.51
CA GLU A 69 -8.61 -3.78 4.49
C GLU A 69 -9.30 -4.10 3.18
N GLU A 70 -10.61 -4.28 3.23
CA GLU A 70 -11.37 -4.51 2.02
C GLU A 70 -11.82 -3.20 1.41
N PRO A 71 -11.48 -2.94 0.14
CA PRO A 71 -11.89 -1.69 -0.51
C PRO A 71 -13.40 -1.46 -0.46
N SER A 72 -14.21 -2.52 -0.51
CA SER A 72 -15.66 -2.40 -0.49
C SER A 72 -16.19 -1.76 0.79
N ARG A 73 -15.49 -1.92 1.90
CA ARG A 73 -15.88 -1.30 3.16
C ARG A 73 -15.58 0.19 3.19
N ARG A 74 -14.85 0.67 2.19
CA ARG A 74 -14.37 2.04 2.13
C ARG A 74 -14.99 2.82 0.98
N LEU A 75 -16.12 2.34 0.46
CA LEU A 75 -16.80 2.98 -0.67
C LEU A 75 -17.14 4.45 -0.42
N ASN A 76 -17.45 4.79 0.82
CA ASN A 76 -17.84 6.15 1.18
C ASN A 76 -16.66 6.98 1.67
N MET A 77 -15.47 6.44 1.64
CA MET A 77 -14.29 7.17 2.09
C MET A 77 -13.77 8.08 1.00
N VAL A 78 -13.45 9.29 1.41
CA VAL A 78 -12.75 10.23 0.55
C VAL A 78 -11.27 10.10 0.86
N PHE A 79 -10.49 9.74 -0.13
CA PHE A 79 -9.05 9.69 0.00
C PHE A 79 -8.48 11.07 -0.27
N PHE A 80 -8.05 11.75 0.78
CA PHE A 80 -7.27 12.97 0.63
C PHE A 80 -5.85 12.54 0.32
N GLU A 81 -5.29 13.02 -0.74
CA GLU A 81 -3.98 12.57 -1.20
C GLU A 81 -2.81 13.22 -0.46
N PHE A 82 -2.81 13.08 0.86
CA PHE A 82 -1.65 13.42 1.65
C PHE A 82 -0.61 12.34 1.45
N GLY A 83 0.60 12.71 1.15
CA GLY A 83 1.67 11.75 1.00
C GLY A 83 1.48 10.80 -0.18
N SER A 84 0.69 11.21 -1.16
CA SER A 84 0.57 10.45 -2.39
C SER A 84 1.90 10.48 -3.15
N ARG A 85 2.29 9.33 -3.69
CA ARG A 85 3.57 9.22 -4.37
C ARG A 85 3.43 8.38 -5.63
N THR A 86 3.94 8.91 -6.74
CA THR A 86 3.97 8.19 -8.01
C THR A 86 5.37 7.63 -8.22
N PHE A 87 5.45 6.34 -8.55
CA PHE A 87 6.71 5.67 -8.76
C PHE A 87 7.01 5.59 -10.25
N PRO A 88 8.27 5.80 -10.65
CA PRO A 88 8.66 5.58 -12.04
C PRO A 88 8.57 4.10 -12.36
N THR A 89 8.06 3.78 -13.51
CA THR A 89 7.88 2.39 -13.95
C THR A 89 8.67 2.07 -15.19
#